data_8775ad78e2a275be1aadd3ef02fa0513
#
_entry.id   8775ad78e2a275be1aadd3ef02fa0513
#
_cell.length_a   1.000
_cell.length_b   1.000
_cell.length_c   1.000
_cell.angle_alpha   90.00
_cell.angle_beta   90.00
_cell.angle_gamma   90.00
#
_symmetry.space_group_name_H-M   'P 1'
#
loop_
_entity.id
_entity.type
_entity.pdbx_description
1 polymer ?
#
loop_
_entity_poly.entity_id
_entity_poly.type
_entity_poly.pdbx_seq_one_letter_code
_entity_poly.pdbx_strand_id
1 'polypeptide(L)'
;MAKKKAATTEAKIQEFHLFAGIGGGIYGGELLGHQCCAGVEISEFCQDVLRQRQKDGWMDKFDIYGDLRALNGKNFKGSFDILCGGFPCQAFSTAAHGKNIAEKNLWDEMLRFVKESEAPVVFGENVVLRAISKAKQDLEKIGYKVQFCRLSCSNLGADHQRNRFWLLAVKNQKVFEKIKKHITSLPKFKGSYWSKNPDDLGVDVPIADRREQLKGVGNAQSPFVAASAFRILVNRHIENGKYTEDVSENEISQVFEKEKTWIKKTYGEEMGLVHTPTTMANYSAPSMMKHQGCRNFKEVFGKPAPKNAEYLMGFPLGASSPEPQKKENFKKWGA
;
A
#
# COMPACT_ATOMS: atom_id res chain seq x y z
N MET A 1 -21.70 35.21 -26.88
CA MET A 1 -22.12 34.11 -26.04
C MET A 1 -21.07 32.97 -26.14
N ALA A 2 -20.16 32.86 -25.19
CA ALA A 2 -19.14 31.81 -25.18
C ALA A 2 -19.76 30.51 -24.65
N LYS A 3 -19.82 29.47 -25.49
CA LYS A 3 -20.23 28.13 -25.11
C LYS A 3 -19.18 27.58 -24.11
N LYS A 4 -19.54 27.45 -22.82
CA LYS A 4 -18.82 26.65 -21.87
C LYS A 4 -18.75 25.20 -22.43
N LYS A 5 -17.55 24.76 -22.86
CA LYS A 5 -17.29 23.33 -23.10
C LYS A 5 -17.55 22.60 -21.80
N ALA A 6 -18.56 21.74 -21.77
CA ALA A 6 -18.72 20.77 -20.69
C ALA A 6 -17.45 19.92 -20.62
N ALA A 7 -16.75 19.98 -19.52
CA ALA A 7 -15.64 19.07 -19.25
C ALA A 7 -16.25 17.67 -19.18
N THR A 8 -15.95 16.83 -20.17
CA THR A 8 -16.20 15.39 -20.09
C THR A 8 -15.31 14.87 -18.94
N THR A 9 -15.91 14.55 -17.80
CA THR A 9 -15.23 13.84 -16.72
C THR A 9 -14.79 12.48 -17.28
N GLU A 10 -13.48 12.36 -17.60
CA GLU A 10 -12.91 11.04 -17.94
C GLU A 10 -13.25 10.07 -16.80
N ALA A 11 -13.73 8.88 -17.14
CA ALA A 11 -14.08 7.87 -16.16
C ALA A 11 -12.84 7.50 -15.33
N LYS A 12 -12.94 7.57 -14.00
CA LYS A 12 -11.86 7.22 -13.07
C LYS A 12 -11.34 5.81 -13.34
N ILE A 13 -10.07 5.55 -13.03
CA ILE A 13 -9.49 4.21 -13.01
C ILE A 13 -10.11 3.45 -11.83
N GLN A 14 -10.67 2.27 -12.11
CA GLN A 14 -11.35 1.43 -11.11
C GLN A 14 -10.38 0.38 -10.55
N GLU A 15 -10.27 0.29 -9.23
CA GLU A 15 -9.44 -0.69 -8.53
C GLU A 15 -10.29 -1.69 -7.74
N PHE A 16 -9.96 -2.98 -7.84
CA PHE A 16 -10.50 -4.05 -7.01
C PHE A 16 -9.41 -4.53 -6.06
N HIS A 17 -9.59 -4.39 -4.75
CA HIS A 17 -8.58 -4.69 -3.76
C HIS A 17 -8.79 -6.03 -3.07
N LEU A 18 -7.87 -6.99 -3.25
CA LEU A 18 -7.79 -8.22 -2.48
C LEU A 18 -6.89 -8.01 -1.25
N PHE A 19 -7.24 -8.66 -0.13
CA PHE A 19 -6.51 -8.53 1.13
C PHE A 19 -6.39 -7.07 1.58
N ALA A 20 -7.53 -6.37 1.53
CA ALA A 20 -7.59 -4.91 1.65
C ALA A 20 -7.05 -4.36 2.99
N GLY A 21 -7.08 -5.17 4.07
CA GLY A 21 -6.69 -4.74 5.41
C GLY A 21 -7.48 -3.51 5.85
N ILE A 22 -6.78 -2.55 6.46
CA ILE A 22 -7.36 -1.24 6.82
C ILE A 22 -7.31 -0.24 5.65
N GLY A 23 -7.08 -0.70 4.40
CA GLY A 23 -7.16 0.13 3.20
C GLY A 23 -5.85 0.79 2.75
N GLY A 24 -4.67 0.30 3.15
CA GLY A 24 -3.40 0.92 2.75
C GLY A 24 -3.21 1.05 1.23
N GLY A 25 -3.54 0.01 0.47
CA GLY A 25 -3.54 0.05 -0.99
C GLY A 25 -4.60 0.98 -1.55
N ILE A 26 -5.81 0.99 -0.94
CA ILE A 26 -6.93 1.86 -1.34
C ILE A 26 -6.53 3.33 -1.20
N TYR A 27 -5.94 3.72 -0.06
CA TYR A 27 -5.40 5.08 0.11
C TYR A 27 -4.30 5.40 -0.91
N GLY A 28 -3.48 4.39 -1.29
CA GLY A 28 -2.51 4.54 -2.37
C GLY A 28 -3.17 4.86 -3.72
N GLY A 29 -4.28 4.19 -4.05
CA GLY A 29 -5.12 4.48 -5.21
C GLY A 29 -5.73 5.89 -5.16
N GLU A 30 -6.25 6.30 -4.00
CA GLU A 30 -6.78 7.66 -3.80
C GLU A 30 -5.73 8.75 -4.08
N LEU A 31 -4.46 8.54 -3.65
CA LEU A 31 -3.35 9.45 -3.98
C LEU A 31 -3.08 9.54 -5.49
N LEU A 32 -3.47 8.53 -6.25
CA LEU A 32 -3.37 8.49 -7.70
C LEU A 32 -4.66 8.95 -8.41
N GLY A 33 -5.70 9.36 -7.67
CA GLY A 33 -7.00 9.71 -8.21
C GLY A 33 -7.80 8.52 -8.76
N HIS A 34 -7.42 7.29 -8.41
CA HIS A 34 -8.16 6.08 -8.72
C HIS A 34 -9.38 5.95 -7.80
N GLN A 35 -10.27 5.04 -8.12
CA GLN A 35 -11.46 4.74 -7.33
C GLN A 35 -11.49 3.26 -6.97
N CYS A 36 -11.64 2.94 -5.69
CA CYS A 36 -11.91 1.58 -5.26
C CYS A 36 -13.37 1.21 -5.61
N CYS A 37 -13.56 0.11 -6.34
CA CYS A 37 -14.89 -0.41 -6.67
C CYS A 37 -15.31 -1.61 -5.81
N ALA A 38 -14.34 -2.35 -5.26
CA ALA A 38 -14.60 -3.45 -4.33
C ALA A 38 -13.37 -3.78 -3.49
N GLY A 39 -13.58 -4.30 -2.28
CA GLY A 39 -12.55 -4.79 -1.37
C GLY A 39 -12.87 -6.17 -0.83
N VAL A 40 -11.84 -7.02 -0.68
CA VAL A 40 -11.95 -8.32 -0.02
C VAL A 40 -11.06 -8.33 1.21
N GLU A 41 -11.64 -8.55 2.38
CA GLU A 41 -10.93 -8.59 3.65
C GLU A 41 -11.61 -9.55 4.63
N ILE A 42 -10.86 -10.52 5.14
CA ILE A 42 -11.40 -11.56 6.02
C ILE A 42 -11.57 -11.10 7.48
N SER A 43 -10.79 -10.11 7.93
CA SER A 43 -10.84 -9.58 9.29
C SER A 43 -12.04 -8.67 9.47
N GLU A 44 -12.98 -9.04 10.33
CA GLU A 44 -14.14 -8.21 10.68
C GLU A 44 -13.73 -6.83 11.17
N PHE A 45 -12.70 -6.74 12.03
CA PHE A 45 -12.17 -5.46 12.49
C PHE A 45 -11.74 -4.56 11.32
N CYS A 46 -10.98 -5.10 10.35
CA CYS A 46 -10.56 -4.33 9.18
C CYS A 46 -11.76 -3.94 8.29
N GLN A 47 -12.75 -4.82 8.13
CA GLN A 47 -13.98 -4.49 7.41
C GLN A 47 -14.73 -3.33 8.08
N ASP A 48 -14.81 -3.33 9.42
CA ASP A 48 -15.48 -2.26 10.17
C ASP A 48 -14.74 -0.92 10.04
N VAL A 49 -13.41 -0.95 10.08
CA VAL A 49 -12.59 0.23 9.78
C VAL A 49 -12.89 0.75 8.37
N LEU A 50 -12.89 -0.10 7.35
CA LEU A 50 -13.20 0.29 5.97
C LEU A 50 -14.61 0.88 5.85
N ARG A 51 -15.63 0.22 6.43
CA ARG A 51 -17.01 0.74 6.46
C ARG A 51 -17.11 2.10 7.15
N GLN A 52 -16.36 2.27 8.24
CA GLN A 52 -16.37 3.54 8.96
C GLN A 52 -15.70 4.65 8.13
N ARG A 53 -14.55 4.37 7.48
CA ARG A 53 -13.88 5.35 6.59
C ARG A 53 -14.73 5.75 5.39
N GLN A 54 -15.56 4.84 4.86
CA GLN A 54 -16.58 5.20 3.85
C GLN A 54 -17.66 6.14 4.42
N LYS A 55 -18.16 5.88 5.62
CA LYS A 55 -19.13 6.76 6.30
C LYS A 55 -18.56 8.15 6.59
N ASP A 56 -17.29 8.22 6.98
CA ASP A 56 -16.59 9.48 7.21
C ASP A 56 -16.29 10.27 5.93
N GLY A 57 -16.48 9.66 4.75
CA GLY A 57 -16.17 10.24 3.46
C GLY A 57 -14.67 10.38 3.20
N TRP A 58 -13.87 9.48 3.77
CA TRP A 58 -12.43 9.34 3.51
C TRP A 58 -12.17 8.44 2.31
N MET A 59 -13.09 7.54 2.03
CA MET A 59 -13.10 6.64 0.87
C MET A 59 -14.43 6.75 0.15
N ASP A 60 -14.43 6.53 -1.16
CA ASP A 60 -15.67 6.34 -1.92
C ASP A 60 -16.40 5.08 -1.40
N LYS A 61 -17.69 4.97 -1.71
CA LYS A 61 -18.46 3.77 -1.37
C LYS A 61 -18.10 2.63 -2.32
N PHE A 62 -17.79 1.47 -1.75
CA PHE A 62 -17.55 0.22 -2.47
C PHE A 62 -18.01 -0.98 -1.62
N ASP A 63 -18.24 -2.12 -2.28
CA ASP A 63 -18.63 -3.35 -1.60
C ASP A 63 -17.44 -4.01 -0.90
N ILE A 64 -17.65 -4.53 0.31
CA ILE A 64 -16.65 -5.24 1.09
C ILE A 64 -17.07 -6.69 1.24
N TYR A 65 -16.28 -7.59 0.66
CA TYR A 65 -16.45 -9.04 0.72
C TYR A 65 -15.52 -9.64 1.79
N GLY A 66 -15.92 -10.79 2.36
CA GLY A 66 -15.17 -11.45 3.43
C GLY A 66 -14.03 -12.32 2.89
N ASP A 67 -14.36 -13.55 2.50
CA ASP A 67 -13.36 -14.56 2.09
C ASP A 67 -13.22 -14.64 0.57
N LEU A 68 -11.99 -14.44 0.08
CA LEU A 68 -11.67 -14.55 -1.34
C LEU A 68 -12.01 -15.93 -1.92
N ARG A 69 -11.90 -16.99 -1.12
CA ARG A 69 -12.19 -18.38 -1.53
C ARG A 69 -13.66 -18.58 -1.88
N ALA A 70 -14.54 -17.80 -1.28
CA ALA A 70 -15.99 -17.85 -1.54
C ALA A 70 -16.40 -17.04 -2.78
N LEU A 71 -15.50 -16.21 -3.34
CA LEU A 71 -15.83 -15.37 -4.49
C LEU A 71 -15.56 -16.07 -5.82
N ASN A 72 -16.53 -15.97 -6.72
CA ASN A 72 -16.35 -16.36 -8.11
C ASN A 72 -15.92 -15.13 -8.93
N GLY A 73 -14.65 -15.11 -9.36
CA GLY A 73 -14.08 -14.00 -10.11
C GLY A 73 -14.79 -13.68 -11.43
N LYS A 74 -15.48 -14.68 -12.04
CA LYS A 74 -16.25 -14.48 -13.29
C LYS A 74 -17.34 -13.41 -13.15
N ASN A 75 -17.90 -13.26 -11.94
CA ASN A 75 -18.93 -12.25 -11.66
C ASN A 75 -18.39 -10.81 -11.72
N PHE A 76 -17.08 -10.63 -11.71
CA PHE A 76 -16.41 -9.34 -11.70
C PHE A 76 -15.67 -9.02 -13.00
N LYS A 77 -15.83 -9.87 -14.02
CA LYS A 77 -15.22 -9.64 -15.33
C LYS A 77 -15.67 -8.32 -15.94
N GLY A 78 -14.71 -7.45 -16.26
CA GLY A 78 -14.97 -6.14 -16.86
C GLY A 78 -15.47 -5.06 -15.90
N SER A 79 -15.54 -5.31 -14.58
CA SER A 79 -15.99 -4.34 -13.58
C SER A 79 -14.90 -3.45 -13.02
N PHE A 80 -13.63 -3.72 -13.30
CA PHE A 80 -12.48 -2.93 -12.83
C PHE A 80 -11.37 -2.88 -13.89
N ASP A 81 -10.47 -1.90 -13.72
CA ASP A 81 -9.28 -1.71 -14.56
C ASP A 81 -8.04 -2.43 -13.95
N ILE A 82 -7.92 -2.42 -12.62
CA ILE A 82 -6.74 -2.95 -11.88
C ILE A 82 -7.21 -3.86 -10.75
N LEU A 83 -6.64 -5.07 -10.68
CA LEU A 83 -6.72 -5.93 -9.50
C LEU A 83 -5.51 -5.70 -8.62
N CYS A 84 -5.74 -5.19 -7.41
CA CYS A 84 -4.71 -4.88 -6.42
C CYS A 84 -4.68 -5.93 -5.31
N GLY A 85 -3.48 -6.25 -4.76
CA GLY A 85 -3.43 -7.13 -3.59
C GLY A 85 -2.04 -7.30 -3.00
N GLY A 86 -1.95 -7.16 -1.67
CA GLY A 86 -0.80 -7.56 -0.86
C GLY A 86 -1.02 -8.97 -0.33
N PHE A 87 -0.68 -10.01 -1.11
CA PHE A 87 -0.98 -11.38 -0.71
C PHE A 87 -0.08 -11.87 0.43
N PRO A 88 -0.64 -12.52 1.47
CA PRO A 88 0.11 -12.97 2.63
C PRO A 88 1.23 -13.97 2.28
N CYS A 89 2.42 -13.77 2.86
CA CYS A 89 3.61 -14.59 2.62
C CYS A 89 3.73 -15.82 3.54
N GLN A 90 2.68 -16.21 4.26
CA GLN A 90 2.76 -17.26 5.29
C GLN A 90 3.28 -18.61 4.76
N ALA A 91 3.05 -18.95 3.50
CA ALA A 91 3.57 -20.14 2.86
C ALA A 91 5.08 -20.09 2.57
N PHE A 92 5.65 -18.88 2.48
CA PHE A 92 7.07 -18.65 2.15
C PHE A 92 7.93 -18.29 3.37
N SER A 93 7.32 -18.17 4.56
CA SER A 93 8.00 -17.84 5.81
C SER A 93 8.69 -19.08 6.37
N THR A 94 9.96 -18.95 6.74
CA THR A 94 10.73 -19.97 7.46
C THR A 94 10.11 -20.36 8.81
N ALA A 95 9.28 -19.47 9.40
CA ALA A 95 8.54 -19.74 10.64
C ALA A 95 7.35 -20.70 10.46
N ALA A 96 6.95 -21.02 9.23
CA ALA A 96 5.81 -21.89 8.97
C ALA A 96 6.08 -23.39 9.21
N HIS A 97 7.33 -23.80 9.49
CA HIS A 97 7.76 -25.17 9.79
C HIS A 97 7.08 -26.27 8.93
N GLY A 98 6.74 -25.95 7.67
CA GLY A 98 6.18 -26.92 6.72
C GLY A 98 4.75 -27.40 7.00
N LYS A 99 4.06 -26.86 8.02
CA LYS A 99 2.67 -27.26 8.34
C LYS A 99 1.66 -26.39 7.59
N ASN A 100 0.72 -27.03 6.88
CA ASN A 100 -0.42 -26.40 6.19
C ASN A 100 -0.03 -25.34 5.14
N ILE A 101 1.01 -25.59 4.33
CA ILE A 101 1.50 -24.66 3.30
C ILE A 101 0.40 -24.39 2.27
N ALA A 102 -0.37 -25.40 1.87
CA ALA A 102 -1.42 -25.26 0.87
C ALA A 102 -2.58 -24.36 1.33
N GLU A 103 -3.01 -24.48 2.59
CA GLU A 103 -4.08 -23.64 3.16
C GLU A 103 -3.64 -22.18 3.37
N LYS A 104 -2.33 -21.93 3.47
CA LYS A 104 -1.74 -20.62 3.70
C LYS A 104 -1.25 -19.93 2.42
N ASN A 105 -1.33 -20.61 1.28
CA ASN A 105 -0.87 -20.06 0.00
C ASN A 105 -1.99 -19.24 -0.68
N LEU A 106 -2.23 -18.05 -0.17
CA LEU A 106 -3.25 -17.15 -0.72
C LEU A 106 -2.86 -16.55 -2.09
N TRP A 107 -1.62 -16.75 -2.55
CA TRP A 107 -1.26 -16.43 -3.92
C TRP A 107 -2.05 -17.28 -4.94
N ASP A 108 -2.23 -18.55 -4.69
CA ASP A 108 -2.98 -19.44 -5.60
C ASP A 108 -4.45 -19.00 -5.72
N GLU A 109 -5.06 -18.52 -4.62
CA GLU A 109 -6.40 -17.95 -4.64
C GLU A 109 -6.45 -16.61 -5.41
N MET A 110 -5.46 -15.75 -5.22
CA MET A 110 -5.34 -14.53 -6.01
C MET A 110 -5.18 -14.87 -7.51
N LEU A 111 -4.31 -15.81 -7.86
CA LEU A 111 -4.10 -16.25 -9.24
C LEU A 111 -5.38 -16.87 -9.84
N ARG A 112 -6.15 -17.65 -9.05
CA ARG A 112 -7.47 -18.14 -9.47
C ARG A 112 -8.39 -16.98 -9.82
N PHE A 113 -8.52 -16.01 -8.92
CA PHE A 113 -9.37 -14.84 -9.13
C PHE A 113 -8.91 -13.99 -10.33
N VAL A 114 -7.59 -13.82 -10.54
CA VAL A 114 -7.02 -13.17 -11.74
C VAL A 114 -7.50 -13.85 -13.02
N LYS A 115 -7.45 -15.20 -13.06
CA LYS A 115 -7.87 -15.98 -14.23
C LYS A 115 -9.37 -15.87 -14.48
N GLU A 116 -10.17 -16.02 -13.43
CA GLU A 116 -11.63 -16.01 -13.50
C GLU A 116 -12.18 -14.64 -13.90
N SER A 117 -11.64 -13.57 -13.34
CA SER A 117 -12.06 -12.19 -13.62
C SER A 117 -11.48 -11.64 -14.92
N GLU A 118 -10.52 -12.35 -15.52
CA GLU A 118 -9.72 -11.84 -16.66
C GLU A 118 -9.14 -10.46 -16.38
N ALA A 119 -8.58 -10.26 -15.18
CA ALA A 119 -8.07 -8.98 -14.72
C ALA A 119 -7.20 -8.29 -15.79
N PRO A 120 -7.53 -7.05 -16.23
CA PRO A 120 -6.78 -6.38 -17.29
C PRO A 120 -5.34 -6.06 -16.88
N VAL A 121 -5.17 -5.60 -15.64
CA VAL A 121 -3.91 -5.24 -15.00
C VAL A 121 -3.93 -5.78 -13.57
N VAL A 122 -2.80 -6.30 -13.10
CA VAL A 122 -2.61 -6.77 -11.71
C VAL A 122 -1.50 -5.98 -11.05
N PHE A 123 -1.77 -5.42 -9.87
CA PHE A 123 -0.79 -4.76 -9.02
C PHE A 123 -0.65 -5.53 -7.70
N GLY A 124 0.50 -6.15 -7.51
CA GLY A 124 0.76 -7.05 -6.39
C GLY A 124 1.85 -6.56 -5.46
N GLU A 125 1.78 -6.96 -4.18
CA GLU A 125 2.83 -6.67 -3.20
C GLU A 125 3.14 -7.89 -2.35
N ASN A 126 4.42 -8.03 -1.96
CA ASN A 126 4.83 -9.01 -0.96
C ASN A 126 6.10 -8.56 -0.22
N VAL A 127 6.29 -9.12 0.97
CA VAL A 127 7.50 -8.92 1.79
C VAL A 127 8.68 -9.73 1.25
N VAL A 128 8.41 -10.85 0.55
CA VAL A 128 9.41 -11.86 0.17
C VAL A 128 9.61 -11.86 -1.34
N LEU A 129 10.86 -11.62 -1.80
CA LEU A 129 11.20 -11.64 -3.22
C LEU A 129 10.79 -12.95 -3.91
N ARG A 130 11.01 -14.10 -3.24
CA ARG A 130 10.63 -15.41 -3.81
C ARG A 130 9.15 -15.51 -4.13
N ALA A 131 8.28 -14.89 -3.31
CA ALA A 131 6.84 -14.86 -3.55
C ALA A 131 6.50 -14.01 -4.81
N ILE A 132 7.14 -12.85 -4.95
CA ILE A 132 6.98 -12.01 -6.16
C ILE A 132 7.54 -12.69 -7.42
N SER A 133 8.69 -13.37 -7.31
CA SER A 133 9.26 -14.12 -8.42
C SER A 133 8.34 -15.27 -8.89
N LYS A 134 7.72 -15.97 -7.95
CA LYS A 134 6.70 -16.99 -8.25
C LYS A 134 5.48 -16.37 -8.92
N ALA A 135 4.96 -15.27 -8.37
CA ALA A 135 3.83 -14.53 -8.92
C ALA A 135 4.11 -14.05 -10.35
N LYS A 136 5.30 -13.50 -10.60
CA LYS A 136 5.75 -13.10 -11.94
C LYS A 136 5.69 -14.28 -12.92
N GLN A 137 6.33 -15.40 -12.58
CA GLN A 137 6.36 -16.59 -13.44
C GLN A 137 4.96 -17.11 -13.76
N ASP A 138 4.06 -17.17 -12.77
CA ASP A 138 2.71 -17.69 -12.97
C ASP A 138 1.85 -16.76 -13.83
N LEU A 139 1.99 -15.44 -13.66
CA LEU A 139 1.31 -14.46 -14.50
C LEU A 139 1.84 -14.46 -15.94
N GLU A 140 3.17 -14.58 -16.14
CA GLU A 140 3.77 -14.70 -17.48
C GLU A 140 3.26 -15.93 -18.22
N LYS A 141 3.12 -17.09 -17.54
CA LYS A 141 2.57 -18.32 -18.13
C LYS A 141 1.12 -18.17 -18.65
N ILE A 142 0.38 -17.21 -18.11
CA ILE A 142 -1.00 -16.93 -18.54
C ILE A 142 -1.12 -15.67 -19.39
N GLY A 143 0.01 -15.20 -19.93
CA GLY A 143 0.09 -14.17 -20.97
C GLY A 143 0.18 -12.73 -20.48
N TYR A 144 0.53 -12.49 -19.21
CA TYR A 144 0.84 -11.13 -18.73
C TYR A 144 2.28 -10.75 -19.04
N LYS A 145 2.52 -9.47 -19.33
CA LYS A 145 3.84 -8.85 -19.26
C LYS A 145 4.03 -8.33 -17.84
N VAL A 146 5.11 -8.72 -17.16
CA VAL A 146 5.28 -8.43 -15.73
C VAL A 146 6.57 -7.67 -15.47
N GLN A 147 6.46 -6.61 -14.67
CA GLN A 147 7.55 -5.83 -14.12
C GLN A 147 7.47 -5.86 -12.59
N PHE A 148 8.59 -5.75 -11.91
CA PHE A 148 8.60 -5.61 -10.46
C PHE A 148 9.73 -4.70 -9.98
N CYS A 149 9.60 -4.20 -8.75
CA CYS A 149 10.62 -3.39 -8.09
C CYS A 149 10.62 -3.64 -6.59
N ARG A 150 11.72 -3.28 -5.93
CA ARG A 150 11.84 -3.16 -4.48
C ARG A 150 11.76 -1.67 -4.11
N LEU A 151 10.85 -1.32 -3.21
CA LEU A 151 10.71 0.03 -2.70
C LEU A 151 10.40 -0.01 -1.20
N SER A 152 11.08 0.87 -0.44
CA SER A 152 10.93 1.03 1.00
C SER A 152 10.34 2.38 1.36
N CYS A 153 9.72 2.48 2.53
CA CYS A 153 9.33 3.77 3.11
C CYS A 153 10.52 4.74 3.21
N SER A 154 11.70 4.26 3.60
CA SER A 154 12.93 5.07 3.69
C SER A 154 13.37 5.67 2.35
N ASN A 155 13.09 5.01 1.22
CA ASN A 155 13.39 5.57 -0.11
C ASN A 155 12.59 6.85 -0.39
N LEU A 156 11.46 7.03 0.29
CA LEU A 156 10.55 8.17 0.15
C LEU A 156 10.65 9.17 1.29
N GLY A 157 11.67 9.03 2.17
CA GLY A 157 11.94 9.95 3.25
C GLY A 157 11.32 9.61 4.60
N ALA A 158 10.80 8.39 4.79
CA ALA A 158 10.36 7.93 6.11
C ALA A 158 11.55 7.55 7.01
N ASP A 159 11.36 7.72 8.31
CA ASP A 159 12.38 7.40 9.33
C ASP A 159 12.50 5.90 9.64
N HIS A 160 11.93 5.03 8.80
CA HIS A 160 11.99 3.58 9.00
C HIS A 160 12.14 2.83 7.68
N GLN A 161 12.81 1.69 7.76
CA GLN A 161 12.88 0.75 6.65
C GLN A 161 11.66 -0.16 6.63
N ARG A 162 11.00 -0.23 5.45
CA ARG A 162 9.94 -1.20 5.18
C ARG A 162 10.07 -1.68 3.74
N ASN A 163 11.08 -2.48 3.47
CA ASN A 163 11.29 -3.06 2.15
C ASN A 163 10.10 -3.92 1.73
N ARG A 164 9.57 -3.65 0.54
CA ARG A 164 8.50 -4.41 -0.10
C ARG A 164 8.81 -4.60 -1.57
N PHE A 165 8.39 -5.74 -2.10
CA PHE A 165 8.47 -6.04 -3.52
C PHE A 165 7.09 -5.82 -4.13
N TRP A 166 7.07 -5.05 -5.21
CA TRP A 166 5.87 -4.63 -5.92
C TRP A 166 5.93 -5.15 -7.34
N LEU A 167 4.84 -5.70 -7.86
CA LEU A 167 4.75 -6.12 -9.26
C LEU A 167 3.59 -5.40 -9.96
N LEU A 168 3.78 -5.14 -11.25
CA LEU A 168 2.74 -4.70 -12.17
C LEU A 168 2.71 -5.67 -13.35
N ALA A 169 1.57 -6.31 -13.58
CA ALA A 169 1.35 -7.25 -14.67
C ALA A 169 0.25 -6.76 -15.59
N VAL A 170 0.53 -6.72 -16.89
CA VAL A 170 -0.37 -6.16 -17.91
C VAL A 170 -0.73 -7.24 -18.92
N LYS A 171 -2.04 -7.49 -19.10
CA LYS A 171 -2.59 -8.35 -20.13
C LYS A 171 -3.39 -7.59 -21.16
N ASN A 172 -4.15 -6.58 -20.75
CA ASN A 172 -4.94 -5.74 -21.64
C ASN A 172 -4.23 -4.42 -21.91
N GLN A 173 -3.60 -4.32 -23.09
CA GLN A 173 -2.85 -3.12 -23.47
C GLN A 173 -3.72 -1.87 -23.57
N LYS A 174 -4.99 -1.99 -24.02
CA LYS A 174 -5.90 -0.85 -24.14
C LYS A 174 -6.21 -0.23 -22.76
N VAL A 175 -6.47 -1.07 -21.76
CA VAL A 175 -6.70 -0.62 -20.38
C VAL A 175 -5.40 -0.01 -19.82
N PHE A 176 -4.26 -0.63 -20.09
CA PHE A 176 -2.97 -0.09 -19.66
C PHE A 176 -2.67 1.29 -20.25
N GLU A 177 -2.95 1.54 -21.54
CA GLU A 177 -2.78 2.86 -22.14
C GLU A 177 -3.67 3.93 -21.48
N LYS A 178 -4.90 3.57 -21.07
CA LYS A 178 -5.77 4.47 -20.26
C LYS A 178 -5.09 4.82 -18.94
N ILE A 179 -4.56 3.81 -18.23
CA ILE A 179 -3.85 3.98 -16.95
C ILE A 179 -2.60 4.84 -17.14
N LYS A 180 -1.78 4.53 -18.14
CA LYS A 180 -0.55 5.24 -18.48
C LYS A 180 -0.81 6.72 -18.74
N LYS A 181 -1.81 7.05 -19.57
CA LYS A 181 -2.23 8.43 -19.86
C LYS A 181 -2.61 9.16 -18.58
N HIS A 182 -3.38 8.52 -17.71
CA HIS A 182 -3.78 9.08 -16.41
C HIS A 182 -2.55 9.35 -15.53
N ILE A 183 -1.71 8.34 -15.28
CA ILE A 183 -0.52 8.45 -14.42
C ILE A 183 0.46 9.52 -14.92
N THR A 184 0.69 9.61 -16.22
CA THR A 184 1.60 10.64 -16.80
C THR A 184 1.04 12.06 -16.71
N SER A 185 -0.28 12.22 -16.57
CA SER A 185 -0.91 13.53 -16.38
C SER A 185 -0.87 14.03 -14.94
N LEU A 186 -0.60 13.14 -13.97
CA LEU A 186 -0.56 13.50 -12.55
C LEU A 186 0.68 14.35 -12.24
N PRO A 187 0.53 15.37 -11.38
CA PRO A 187 1.67 16.09 -10.84
C PRO A 187 2.55 15.15 -10.01
N LYS A 188 3.80 15.51 -9.84
CA LYS A 188 4.67 14.83 -8.88
C LYS A 188 4.16 15.06 -7.45
N PHE A 189 4.41 14.12 -6.56
CA PHE A 189 4.16 14.33 -5.14
C PHE A 189 5.05 15.46 -4.61
N LYS A 190 4.45 16.41 -3.89
CA LYS A 190 5.15 17.54 -3.27
C LYS A 190 5.76 17.10 -1.94
N GLY A 191 7.07 16.98 -1.91
CA GLY A 191 7.81 16.64 -0.70
C GLY A 191 7.49 15.25 -0.14
N SER A 192 8.11 14.90 0.99
CA SER A 192 7.80 13.68 1.72
C SER A 192 6.66 13.93 2.71
N TYR A 193 5.70 13.00 2.77
CA TYR A 193 4.67 13.01 3.82
C TYR A 193 5.28 13.13 5.23
N TRP A 194 6.43 12.46 5.44
CA TRP A 194 7.14 12.42 6.71
C TRP A 194 7.95 13.69 7.02
N SER A 195 7.94 14.69 6.15
CA SER A 195 8.59 15.97 6.38
C SER A 195 7.88 16.86 7.40
N LYS A 196 6.65 16.55 7.74
CA LYS A 196 5.84 17.30 8.72
C LYS A 196 5.69 16.45 9.98
N ASN A 197 6.22 16.90 11.10
CA ASN A 197 5.91 16.31 12.40
C ASN A 197 4.46 16.65 12.77
N PRO A 198 3.56 15.69 12.93
CA PRO A 198 2.22 16.01 13.38
C PRO A 198 2.23 16.39 14.86
N ASP A 199 1.58 17.49 15.18
CA ASP A 199 1.54 18.08 16.52
C ASP A 199 0.80 17.22 17.57
N ASP A 200 0.15 16.11 17.17
CA ASP A 200 -0.72 15.30 18.04
C ASP A 200 -0.55 13.79 17.79
N LEU A 201 0.60 13.25 18.19
CA LEU A 201 0.89 11.81 18.09
C LEU A 201 0.54 11.00 19.34
N GLY A 202 0.02 11.60 20.39
CA GLY A 202 -0.19 10.91 21.65
C GLY A 202 -1.65 10.90 22.12
N VAL A 203 -2.42 9.83 21.87
CA VAL A 203 -3.73 9.64 22.50
C VAL A 203 -3.84 8.22 23.04
N ASP A 204 -4.29 8.09 24.29
CA ASP A 204 -4.67 6.81 24.88
C ASP A 204 -5.92 6.26 24.16
N VAL A 205 -5.75 5.10 23.56
CA VAL A 205 -6.82 4.32 22.95
C VAL A 205 -7.09 3.11 23.85
N PRO A 206 -8.33 2.66 24.00
CA PRO A 206 -8.66 1.45 24.75
C PRO A 206 -7.76 0.27 24.34
N ILE A 207 -7.31 -0.54 25.30
CA ILE A 207 -6.27 -1.56 25.08
C ILE A 207 -6.71 -2.58 24.04
N ALA A 208 -8.00 -2.96 24.01
CA ALA A 208 -8.54 -3.93 23.05
C ALA A 208 -8.39 -3.44 21.59
N ASP A 209 -8.85 -2.22 21.32
CA ASP A 209 -8.81 -1.65 19.98
C ASP A 209 -7.38 -1.31 19.55
N ARG A 210 -6.53 -0.89 20.50
CA ARG A 210 -5.14 -0.58 20.24
C ARG A 210 -4.38 -1.73 19.61
N ARG A 211 -4.60 -2.97 20.09
CA ARG A 211 -3.92 -4.15 19.55
C ARG A 211 -4.33 -4.42 18.10
N GLU A 212 -5.62 -4.39 17.82
CA GLU A 212 -6.14 -4.66 16.46
C GLU A 212 -5.78 -3.51 15.50
N GLN A 213 -5.81 -2.26 15.95
CA GLN A 213 -5.35 -1.12 15.15
C GLN A 213 -3.87 -1.24 14.79
N LEU A 214 -2.99 -1.51 15.76
CA LEU A 214 -1.55 -1.72 15.51
C LEU A 214 -1.29 -2.91 14.58
N LYS A 215 -2.08 -3.98 14.71
CA LYS A 215 -2.03 -5.13 13.80
C LYS A 215 -2.48 -4.73 12.39
N GLY A 216 -3.56 -4.02 12.26
CA GLY A 216 -4.05 -3.51 10.98
C GLY A 216 -3.01 -2.65 10.28
N VAL A 217 -2.45 -1.66 10.97
CA VAL A 217 -1.40 -0.78 10.44
C VAL A 217 -0.12 -1.55 10.12
N GLY A 218 0.33 -2.44 11.02
CA GLY A 218 1.55 -3.21 10.84
C GLY A 218 1.51 -4.17 9.64
N ASN A 219 0.34 -4.69 9.29
CA ASN A 219 0.14 -5.58 8.14
C ASN A 219 -0.17 -4.83 6.84
N ALA A 220 -0.55 -3.56 6.92
CA ALA A 220 -0.98 -2.79 5.76
C ALA A 220 0.17 -2.42 4.82
N GLN A 221 -0.17 -2.14 3.58
CA GLN A 221 0.69 -1.41 2.65
C GLN A 221 0.81 0.06 3.09
N SER A 222 1.99 0.67 2.93
CA SER A 222 2.13 2.12 3.09
C SER A 222 1.52 2.82 1.87
N PRO A 223 0.54 3.74 2.03
CA PRO A 223 -0.13 4.39 0.92
C PRO A 223 0.81 5.08 -0.08
N PHE A 224 1.74 5.90 0.42
CA PHE A 224 2.69 6.62 -0.43
C PHE A 224 3.65 5.69 -1.17
N VAL A 225 4.05 4.58 -0.53
CA VAL A 225 4.92 3.58 -1.17
C VAL A 225 4.15 2.82 -2.25
N ALA A 226 2.90 2.45 -1.99
CA ALA A 226 2.03 1.79 -2.99
C ALA A 226 1.83 2.69 -4.21
N ALA A 227 1.44 3.95 -4.01
CA ALA A 227 1.24 4.93 -5.08
C ALA A 227 2.53 5.17 -5.88
N SER A 228 3.68 5.31 -5.19
CA SER A 228 4.98 5.55 -5.84
C SER A 228 5.45 4.33 -6.63
N ALA A 229 5.33 3.13 -6.06
CA ALA A 229 5.68 1.88 -6.73
C ALA A 229 4.84 1.68 -8.00
N PHE A 230 3.53 1.98 -7.92
CA PHE A 230 2.66 1.92 -9.09
C PHE A 230 3.12 2.86 -10.21
N ARG A 231 3.41 4.12 -9.90
CA ARG A 231 3.92 5.10 -10.88
C ARG A 231 5.24 4.68 -11.49
N ILE A 232 6.20 4.20 -10.68
CA ILE A 232 7.50 3.71 -11.15
C ILE A 232 7.31 2.53 -12.09
N LEU A 233 6.48 1.57 -11.73
CA LEU A 233 6.24 0.37 -12.55
C LEU A 233 5.49 0.70 -13.85
N VAL A 234 4.57 1.65 -13.86
CA VAL A 234 3.96 2.14 -15.09
C VAL A 234 5.02 2.77 -16.00
N ASN A 235 5.92 3.58 -15.45
CA ASN A 235 7.03 4.18 -16.23
C ASN A 235 7.98 3.12 -16.78
N ARG A 236 8.34 2.11 -15.99
CA ARG A 236 9.16 0.97 -16.46
C ARG A 236 8.51 0.22 -17.62
N HIS A 237 7.20 0.04 -17.62
CA HIS A 237 6.46 -0.56 -18.74
C HIS A 237 6.47 0.32 -20.00
N ILE A 238 6.57 1.65 -19.82
CA ILE A 238 6.65 2.60 -20.94
C ILE A 238 8.03 2.51 -21.62
N GLU A 239 9.11 2.46 -20.82
CA GLU A 239 10.48 2.63 -21.31
C GLU A 239 11.07 1.37 -21.92
N ASN A 240 10.48 0.18 -21.73
CA ASN A 240 10.96 -1.12 -22.22
C ASN A 240 12.45 -1.40 -21.92
N GLY A 241 12.97 -0.89 -20.80
CA GLY A 241 14.37 -0.98 -20.41
C GLY A 241 14.76 -2.30 -19.73
N LYS A 242 16.06 -2.50 -19.50
CA LYS A 242 16.57 -3.52 -18.57
C LYS A 242 16.32 -3.04 -17.16
N TYR A 243 15.56 -3.82 -16.37
CA TYR A 243 15.17 -3.44 -15.03
C TYR A 243 16.03 -4.14 -13.99
N THR A 244 16.42 -3.38 -12.97
CA THR A 244 16.98 -3.91 -11.75
C THR A 244 15.87 -4.09 -10.72
N GLU A 245 16.08 -4.96 -9.73
CA GLU A 245 15.16 -5.13 -8.60
C GLU A 245 15.01 -3.82 -7.82
N ASP A 246 16.11 -3.11 -7.61
CA ASP A 246 16.13 -1.86 -6.87
C ASP A 246 15.62 -0.68 -7.70
N VAL A 247 14.92 0.23 -7.03
CA VAL A 247 14.50 1.51 -7.60
C VAL A 247 15.65 2.51 -7.50
N SER A 248 15.99 3.13 -8.62
CA SER A 248 17.00 4.16 -8.67
C SER A 248 16.51 5.51 -8.13
N GLU A 249 17.44 6.37 -7.71
CA GLU A 249 17.11 7.76 -7.31
C GLU A 249 16.45 8.56 -8.44
N ASN A 250 16.78 8.25 -9.69
CA ASN A 250 16.17 8.90 -10.84
C ASN A 250 14.67 8.53 -10.96
N GLU A 251 14.32 7.25 -10.80
CA GLU A 251 12.92 6.80 -10.82
C GLU A 251 12.12 7.42 -9.68
N ILE A 252 12.70 7.52 -8.48
CA ILE A 252 12.07 8.23 -7.35
C ILE A 252 11.86 9.70 -7.71
N SER A 253 12.86 10.35 -8.33
CA SER A 253 12.78 11.77 -8.72
C SER A 253 11.76 12.05 -9.82
N GLN A 254 11.38 11.04 -10.62
CA GLN A 254 10.29 11.16 -11.59
C GLN A 254 8.91 11.23 -10.91
N VAL A 255 8.79 10.68 -9.69
CA VAL A 255 7.53 10.61 -8.95
C VAL A 255 7.41 11.71 -7.90
N PHE A 256 8.56 12.14 -7.34
CA PHE A 256 8.62 13.18 -6.32
C PHE A 256 9.33 14.43 -6.82
N GLU A 257 8.87 15.60 -6.38
CA GLU A 257 9.67 16.83 -6.41
C GLU A 257 10.81 16.67 -5.38
N LYS A 258 12.06 16.89 -5.83
CA LYS A 258 13.22 16.75 -4.96
C LYS A 258 13.20 17.78 -3.83
N GLU A 259 12.97 17.35 -2.61
CA GLU A 259 13.65 17.94 -1.48
C GLU A 259 14.65 16.94 -0.89
N LYS A 260 15.84 16.95 -1.43
CA LYS A 260 17.01 16.37 -0.77
C LYS A 260 17.27 17.26 0.42
N THR A 261 16.99 16.87 1.65
CA THR A 261 17.77 17.45 2.77
C THR A 261 17.10 17.34 4.13
N TRP A 262 15.85 16.86 4.20
CA TRP A 262 15.15 17.00 5.47
C TRP A 262 15.66 16.02 6.54
N ILE A 263 15.94 14.77 6.20
CA ILE A 263 16.43 13.76 7.17
C ILE A 263 17.77 14.18 7.77
N LYS A 264 18.72 14.66 6.94
CA LYS A 264 20.02 15.14 7.41
C LYS A 264 19.92 16.44 8.23
N LYS A 265 18.94 17.28 7.94
CA LYS A 265 18.84 18.63 8.54
C LYS A 265 18.09 18.63 9.88
N THR A 266 17.13 17.73 10.08
CA THR A 266 16.29 17.70 11.29
C THR A 266 16.87 16.83 12.39
N TYR A 267 17.55 15.73 12.04
CA TYR A 267 17.99 14.73 13.01
C TYR A 267 19.51 14.52 13.06
N GLY A 268 20.29 15.17 12.19
CA GLY A 268 21.74 14.96 12.09
C GLY A 268 22.12 13.60 11.49
N GLU A 269 23.41 13.42 11.20
CA GLU A 269 23.95 12.18 10.58
C GLU A 269 23.92 10.96 11.52
N GLU A 270 23.73 11.16 12.83
CA GLU A 270 23.81 10.12 13.86
C GLU A 270 22.47 9.49 14.23
N MET A 271 21.34 9.97 13.70
CA MET A 271 20.02 9.44 14.05
C MET A 271 19.62 8.29 13.14
N GLY A 272 19.86 7.06 13.60
CA GLY A 272 19.44 5.83 12.90
C GLY A 272 17.94 5.74 12.67
N LEU A 273 17.54 4.92 11.68
CA LEU A 273 16.14 4.62 11.36
C LEU A 273 15.37 4.05 12.55
N VAL A 274 14.09 4.33 12.64
CA VAL A 274 13.18 3.75 13.63
C VAL A 274 12.72 2.37 13.18
N HIS A 275 12.46 1.46 14.13
CA HIS A 275 11.87 0.16 13.80
C HIS A 275 10.47 0.31 13.20
N THR A 276 10.19 -0.44 12.14
CA THR A 276 8.83 -0.52 11.58
C THR A 276 7.85 -1.00 12.66
N PRO A 277 6.70 -0.34 12.85
CA PRO A 277 5.69 -0.81 13.77
C PRO A 277 5.19 -2.20 13.35
N THR A 278 5.25 -3.16 14.27
CA THR A 278 4.75 -4.52 14.09
C THR A 278 3.93 -4.95 15.30
N THR A 279 2.98 -5.85 15.10
CA THR A 279 2.10 -6.37 16.16
C THR A 279 2.83 -7.19 17.22
N MET A 280 3.92 -7.84 16.83
CA MET A 280 4.67 -8.78 17.65
C MET A 280 5.92 -8.14 18.27
N ALA A 281 6.20 -6.86 18.01
CA ALA A 281 7.40 -6.24 18.50
C ALA A 281 7.34 -6.02 20.02
N ASN A 282 8.10 -6.82 20.72
CA ASN A 282 8.49 -6.47 22.08
C ASN A 282 9.55 -5.38 22.00
N TYR A 283 9.11 -4.13 21.92
CA TYR A 283 9.98 -2.95 21.82
C TYR A 283 10.95 -2.78 23.01
N SER A 284 10.80 -3.60 24.06
CA SER A 284 11.69 -3.64 25.23
C SER A 284 12.68 -4.81 25.17
N ALA A 285 12.61 -5.68 24.17
CA ALA A 285 13.53 -6.83 24.06
C ALA A 285 14.96 -6.36 23.72
N PRO A 286 16.00 -6.90 24.39
CA PRO A 286 17.40 -6.56 24.10
C PRO A 286 17.80 -6.79 22.63
N SER A 287 17.19 -7.77 21.96
CA SER A 287 17.41 -8.04 20.54
C SER A 287 16.89 -6.91 19.63
N MET A 288 15.84 -6.20 20.05
CA MET A 288 15.31 -5.05 19.33
C MET A 288 16.15 -3.78 19.55
N MET A 289 16.85 -3.70 20.69
CA MET A 289 17.75 -2.58 21.03
C MET A 289 19.08 -2.65 20.26
N LYS A 290 19.47 -3.83 19.77
CA LYS A 290 20.76 -4.07 19.10
C LYS A 290 20.71 -4.14 17.57
N HIS A 291 19.54 -3.94 16.95
CA HIS A 291 19.39 -4.08 15.50
C HIS A 291 20.01 -2.89 14.77
N GLN A 292 21.24 -3.12 14.27
CA GLN A 292 21.91 -2.37 13.19
C GLN A 292 21.56 -0.86 13.07
N GLY A 293 21.83 -0.08 14.14
CA GLY A 293 21.67 1.39 14.10
C GLY A 293 20.23 1.90 14.09
N CYS A 294 19.22 1.03 14.27
CA CYS A 294 17.83 1.48 14.39
C CYS A 294 17.54 1.97 15.81
N ARG A 295 16.89 3.11 15.93
CA ARG A 295 16.37 3.63 17.20
C ARG A 295 15.14 2.84 17.63
N ASN A 296 15.01 2.62 18.95
CA ASN A 296 13.85 1.97 19.51
C ASN A 296 12.60 2.86 19.33
N PHE A 297 11.51 2.28 18.81
CA PHE A 297 10.23 2.98 18.66
C PHE A 297 9.77 3.65 19.97
N LYS A 298 9.97 2.97 21.12
CA LYS A 298 9.59 3.49 22.43
C LYS A 298 10.40 4.72 22.84
N GLU A 299 11.65 4.84 22.41
CA GLU A 299 12.50 6.00 22.70
C GLU A 299 12.09 7.23 21.90
N VAL A 300 11.59 7.01 20.68
CA VAL A 300 11.17 8.09 19.77
C VAL A 300 9.73 8.53 20.03
N PHE A 301 8.83 7.59 20.22
CA PHE A 301 7.38 7.84 20.26
C PHE A 301 6.72 7.48 21.60
N GLY A 302 7.48 7.02 22.58
CA GLY A 302 6.93 6.53 23.85
C GLY A 302 6.19 5.20 23.72
N LYS A 303 5.05 5.06 24.39
CA LYS A 303 4.22 3.85 24.27
C LYS A 303 3.68 3.71 22.84
N PRO A 304 3.72 2.50 22.25
CA PRO A 304 3.14 2.29 20.92
C PRO A 304 1.67 2.67 20.90
N ALA A 305 1.34 3.72 20.17
CA ALA A 305 -0.03 4.17 19.93
C ALA A 305 -0.37 3.99 18.44
N PRO A 306 -1.62 3.73 18.08
CA PRO A 306 -2.03 3.57 16.68
C PRO A 306 -1.65 4.76 15.81
N LYS A 307 -1.84 6.00 16.28
CA LYS A 307 -1.49 7.22 15.53
C LYS A 307 -0.01 7.30 15.18
N ASN A 308 0.88 6.85 16.07
CA ASN A 308 2.32 6.82 15.79
C ASN A 308 2.64 5.82 14.68
N ALA A 309 1.99 4.66 14.70
CA ALA A 309 2.12 3.65 13.66
C ALA A 309 1.52 4.12 12.33
N GLU A 310 0.35 4.78 12.36
CA GLU A 310 -0.27 5.38 11.19
C GLU A 310 0.65 6.42 10.54
N TYR A 311 1.21 7.33 11.36
CA TYR A 311 2.18 8.32 10.88
C TYR A 311 3.40 7.66 10.22
N LEU A 312 4.06 6.73 10.90
CA LEU A 312 5.22 6.02 10.34
C LEU A 312 4.88 5.31 9.02
N MET A 313 3.69 4.77 8.91
CA MET A 313 3.25 4.06 7.72
C MET A 313 2.70 4.96 6.62
N GLY A 314 2.60 6.29 6.87
CA GLY A 314 2.08 7.26 5.92
C GLY A 314 0.56 7.22 5.75
N PHE A 315 -0.17 6.82 6.79
CA PHE A 315 -1.63 6.89 6.83
C PHE A 315 -2.12 8.25 7.33
N PRO A 316 -3.34 8.67 6.95
CA PRO A 316 -4.01 9.73 7.68
C PRO A 316 -4.23 9.32 9.14
N LEU A 317 -4.03 10.25 10.09
CA LEU A 317 -4.21 9.95 11.51
C LEU A 317 -5.67 9.62 11.83
N GLY A 318 -5.88 8.46 12.46
CA GLY A 318 -7.18 7.87 12.73
C GLY A 318 -7.67 6.86 11.68
N ALA A 319 -6.83 6.56 10.67
CA ALA A 319 -7.20 5.62 9.61
C ALA A 319 -7.53 4.22 10.12
N SER A 320 -6.84 3.75 11.16
CA SER A 320 -7.03 2.41 11.75
C SER A 320 -8.15 2.34 12.80
N SER A 321 -8.74 3.48 13.18
CA SER A 321 -9.80 3.51 14.18
C SER A 321 -11.12 2.97 13.62
N PRO A 322 -11.86 2.11 14.35
CA PRO A 322 -13.23 1.76 14.01
C PRO A 322 -14.23 2.89 14.32
N GLU A 323 -13.80 3.92 15.07
CA GLU A 323 -14.62 5.05 15.48
C GLU A 323 -14.69 6.14 14.40
N PRO A 324 -15.76 6.96 14.38
CA PRO A 324 -15.91 8.08 13.44
C PRO A 324 -14.72 9.06 13.48
N GLN A 325 -14.28 9.51 12.31
CA GLN A 325 -13.21 10.48 12.16
C GLN A 325 -13.66 11.70 11.35
N LYS A 326 -13.09 12.87 11.65
CA LYS A 326 -13.42 14.11 10.94
C LYS A 326 -12.88 14.10 9.51
N LYS A 327 -13.70 14.51 8.54
CA LYS A 327 -13.30 14.61 7.12
C LYS A 327 -12.10 15.53 6.90
N GLU A 328 -11.95 16.55 7.72
CA GLU A 328 -10.83 17.50 7.67
C GLU A 328 -9.47 16.85 7.90
N ASN A 329 -9.40 15.76 8.70
CA ASN A 329 -8.16 15.03 8.94
C ASN A 329 -7.68 14.36 7.66
N PHE A 330 -8.59 13.83 6.85
CA PHE A 330 -8.26 13.24 5.55
C PHE A 330 -7.83 14.29 4.52
N LYS A 331 -8.55 15.43 4.45
CA LYS A 331 -8.18 16.52 3.53
C LYS A 331 -6.77 17.05 3.76
N LYS A 332 -6.33 17.13 5.03
CA LYS A 332 -4.98 17.57 5.39
C LYS A 332 -3.89 16.56 5.01
N TRP A 333 -4.24 15.27 4.91
CA TRP A 333 -3.29 14.22 4.60
C TRP A 333 -2.91 14.19 3.11
N GLY A 334 -3.84 14.46 2.20
CA GLY A 334 -3.62 14.46 0.75
C GLY A 334 -3.16 15.81 0.17
N ALA A 335 -2.97 16.83 1.02
CA ALA A 335 -2.53 18.17 0.62
C ALA A 335 -0.98 18.29 0.73
#